data_ffb201171dc7d1499e48230e8135faa3
#
_entry.id   ffb201171dc7d1499e48230e8135faa3
#
_cell.length_a   1.000
_cell.length_b   1.000
_cell.length_c   1.000
_cell.angle_alpha   90.00
_cell.angle_beta   90.00
_cell.angle_gamma   90.00
#
_symmetry.space_group_name_H-M   'P 1'
#
loop_
_entity.id
_entity.type
_entity.pdbx_description
1 polymer ?
#
loop_
_entity_poly.entity_id
_entity_poly.type
_entity_poly.pdbx_seq_one_letter_code
_entity_poly.pdbx_strand_id
1 'polypeptide(L)'
;MTDSVTVTYIAADDRYEQMTYRRCGQSGIDLPMISVGLWQNFGDNTPISAQRAIIRRAFDLGVTHFDLANNYGGTAPGELLGKYDQGEPYGSAEINFGRILREDLRPYRDELIISTKAGWDMWPGPYGDWGSRKHLLASLDQSLRRTGLDYFDIFYSHRPDPRTPLEETMSALATAVQSGRAVYAGISQYPAERSAQAIAILRQMGVRPLIHQPSYSIFDRWVEDDGLLASLERDGLGCIVFSPLAQGLLTSRYLDGIPPGSRASRADSLSADDLTPAVVGHLRALAGIASERGQTLAQMALSWVLRDQRITSALIGVSSVAQLEENLRAIAGAAFTADELAAIEDHSARAGIAVE
;
A
#
# COMPACT_ATOMS: atom_id res chain seq x y z
N MET A 1 -12.80 2.59 42.18
CA MET A 1 -12.03 3.00 40.99
C MET A 1 -10.97 1.92 40.79
N THR A 2 -11.21 0.99 39.92
CA THR A 2 -10.23 -0.04 39.58
C THR A 2 -9.23 0.59 38.60
N ASP A 3 -8.02 0.86 39.07
CA ASP A 3 -6.91 1.20 38.20
C ASP A 3 -6.75 0.09 37.15
N SER A 4 -7.23 0.35 35.94
CA SER A 4 -6.89 -0.50 34.81
C SER A 4 -5.38 -0.36 34.58
N VAL A 5 -4.62 -1.37 34.97
CA VAL A 5 -3.20 -1.48 34.63
C VAL A 5 -3.13 -1.46 33.11
N THR A 6 -2.78 -0.33 32.55
CA THR A 6 -2.50 -0.20 31.12
C THR A 6 -1.21 -0.97 30.90
N VAL A 7 -1.33 -2.20 30.38
CA VAL A 7 -0.15 -3.00 30.02
C VAL A 7 0.54 -2.25 28.88
N THR A 8 1.69 -1.65 29.19
CA THR A 8 2.53 -0.97 28.19
C THR A 8 2.97 -2.01 27.15
N TYR A 9 2.73 -1.74 25.86
CA TYR A 9 3.23 -2.60 24.79
C TYR A 9 4.75 -2.57 24.78
N ILE A 10 5.36 -3.74 24.72
CA ILE A 10 6.79 -3.94 24.52
C ILE A 10 6.93 -4.80 23.27
N ALA A 11 7.65 -4.28 22.27
CA ALA A 11 7.90 -4.99 21.03
C ALA A 11 8.78 -6.22 21.24
N ALA A 12 8.61 -7.26 20.43
CA ALA A 12 9.43 -8.45 20.46
C ALA A 12 10.91 -8.10 20.20
N ASP A 13 11.81 -8.65 21.01
CA ASP A 13 13.24 -8.36 20.91
C ASP A 13 13.86 -8.96 19.62
N ASP A 14 13.32 -10.07 19.13
CA ASP A 14 13.73 -10.82 17.93
C ASP A 14 13.00 -10.37 16.65
N ARG A 15 12.26 -9.24 16.68
CA ARG A 15 11.37 -8.78 15.58
C ARG A 15 12.05 -8.66 14.22
N TYR A 16 13.35 -8.45 14.19
CA TYR A 16 14.08 -8.26 12.93
C TYR A 16 14.67 -9.55 12.35
N GLU A 17 14.63 -10.67 13.09
CA GLU A 17 15.32 -11.91 12.69
C GLU A 17 14.64 -12.64 11.53
N GLN A 18 13.31 -12.51 11.38
CA GLN A 18 12.53 -13.24 10.37
C GLN A 18 12.18 -12.41 9.14
N MET A 19 12.34 -11.10 9.20
CA MET A 19 12.03 -10.20 8.09
C MET A 19 13.26 -9.99 7.22
N THR A 20 13.06 -10.10 5.90
CA THR A 20 14.07 -9.68 4.92
C THR A 20 13.80 -8.25 4.50
N TYR A 21 14.86 -7.43 4.50
CA TYR A 21 14.81 -6.04 4.09
C TYR A 21 15.51 -5.86 2.75
N ARG A 22 14.94 -5.00 1.89
CA ARG A 22 15.52 -4.65 0.59
C ARG A 22 15.83 -3.16 0.51
N ARG A 23 16.96 -2.84 -0.08
CA ARG A 23 17.36 -1.45 -0.33
C ARG A 23 16.32 -0.76 -1.23
N CYS A 24 15.86 0.41 -0.80
CA CYS A 24 14.96 1.26 -1.57
C CYS A 24 15.77 2.05 -2.62
N GLY A 25 15.92 1.47 -3.79
CA GLY A 25 16.74 2.02 -4.86
C GLY A 25 18.19 2.30 -4.42
N GLN A 26 18.70 3.48 -4.73
CA GLN A 26 20.04 3.95 -4.34
C GLN A 26 20.02 4.86 -3.10
N SER A 27 19.05 4.67 -2.20
CA SER A 27 18.95 5.44 -0.97
C SER A 27 19.63 4.74 0.22
N GLY A 28 19.63 5.38 1.39
CA GLY A 28 20.06 4.77 2.66
C GLY A 28 18.96 3.98 3.37
N ILE A 29 17.76 3.84 2.77
CA ILE A 29 16.60 3.19 3.40
C ILE A 29 16.48 1.74 2.93
N ASP A 30 16.29 0.84 3.88
CA ASP A 30 15.86 -0.53 3.63
C ASP A 30 14.40 -0.69 4.06
N LEU A 31 13.55 -1.23 3.19
CA LEU A 31 12.16 -1.54 3.52
C LEU A 31 11.96 -3.05 3.72
N PRO A 32 11.03 -3.46 4.60
CA PRO A 32 10.67 -4.87 4.71
C PRO A 32 10.09 -5.35 3.38
N MET A 33 10.36 -6.60 2.99
CA MET A 33 9.82 -7.16 1.75
C MET A 33 8.29 -7.13 1.70
N ILE A 34 7.63 -7.12 2.86
CA ILE A 34 6.19 -6.91 2.99
C ILE A 34 5.94 -5.73 3.92
N SER A 35 5.17 -4.77 3.44
CA SER A 35 4.70 -3.59 4.17
C SER A 35 3.18 -3.68 4.41
N VAL A 36 2.67 -2.96 5.41
CA VAL A 36 1.24 -2.97 5.74
C VAL A 36 0.57 -1.66 5.33
N GLY A 37 -0.41 -1.78 4.43
CA GLY A 37 -1.28 -0.70 3.99
C GLY A 37 -2.51 -0.56 4.88
N LEU A 38 -2.78 0.66 5.31
CA LEU A 38 -3.83 0.97 6.28
C LEU A 38 -5.12 1.49 5.60
N TRP A 39 -5.42 0.99 4.39
CA TRP A 39 -6.67 1.28 3.70
C TRP A 39 -7.82 0.47 4.30
N GLN A 40 -9.05 0.70 3.97
CA GLN A 40 -10.31 -0.01 4.29
C GLN A 40 -10.48 -0.56 5.73
N ASN A 41 -9.53 -1.35 6.25
CA ASN A 41 -9.64 -2.05 7.53
C ASN A 41 -9.13 -1.24 8.73
N PHE A 42 -8.71 0.00 8.52
CA PHE A 42 -8.14 0.87 9.57
C PHE A 42 -8.94 2.15 9.80
N GLY A 43 -10.12 2.26 9.17
CA GLY A 43 -11.11 3.29 9.45
C GLY A 43 -11.99 2.96 10.67
N ASP A 44 -12.97 3.83 10.93
CA ASP A 44 -13.86 3.73 12.11
C ASP A 44 -14.81 2.52 12.05
N ASN A 45 -14.99 1.91 10.88
CA ASN A 45 -15.76 0.68 10.69
C ASN A 45 -15.11 -0.57 11.29
N THR A 46 -13.85 -0.49 11.70
CA THR A 46 -13.12 -1.59 12.33
C THR A 46 -12.76 -1.23 13.77
N PRO A 47 -13.05 -2.09 14.76
CA PRO A 47 -12.71 -1.80 16.16
C PRO A 47 -11.22 -1.49 16.32
N ILE A 48 -10.89 -0.41 17.04
CA ILE A 48 -9.51 0.02 17.29
C ILE A 48 -8.65 -1.08 17.93
N SER A 49 -9.25 -1.97 18.72
CA SER A 49 -8.56 -3.12 19.32
C SER A 49 -8.05 -4.12 18.27
N ALA A 50 -8.82 -4.36 17.20
CA ALA A 50 -8.42 -5.22 16.10
C ALA A 50 -7.31 -4.58 15.28
N GLN A 51 -7.45 -3.28 14.94
CA GLN A 51 -6.40 -2.51 14.25
C GLN A 51 -5.09 -2.54 15.05
N ARG A 52 -5.17 -2.28 16.36
CA ARG A 52 -4.02 -2.32 17.28
C ARG A 52 -3.34 -3.66 17.32
N ALA A 53 -4.11 -4.76 17.39
CA ALA A 53 -3.55 -6.10 17.39
C ALA A 53 -2.76 -6.39 16.11
N ILE A 54 -3.27 -5.97 14.96
CA ILE A 54 -2.59 -6.13 13.67
C ILE A 54 -1.29 -5.32 13.65
N ILE A 55 -1.33 -4.04 14.04
CA ILE A 55 -0.17 -3.13 13.99
C ILE A 55 0.94 -3.62 14.93
N ARG A 56 0.60 -3.98 16.19
CA ARG A 56 1.56 -4.53 17.15
C ARG A 56 2.20 -5.80 16.61
N ARG A 57 1.36 -6.75 16.12
CA ARG A 57 1.87 -8.01 15.58
C ARG A 57 2.71 -7.82 14.33
N ALA A 58 2.36 -6.89 13.45
CA ALA A 58 3.16 -6.55 12.28
C ALA A 58 4.56 -6.08 12.70
N PHE A 59 4.65 -5.18 13.68
CA PHE A 59 5.92 -4.69 14.18
C PHE A 59 6.71 -5.80 14.89
N ASP A 60 6.06 -6.66 15.71
CA ASP A 60 6.69 -7.83 16.34
C ASP A 60 7.25 -8.86 15.33
N LEU A 61 6.78 -8.82 14.08
CA LEU A 61 7.25 -9.65 12.97
C LEU A 61 8.18 -8.92 11.99
N GLY A 62 8.69 -7.74 12.37
CA GLY A 62 9.66 -6.99 11.59
C GLY A 62 9.09 -6.12 10.49
N VAL A 63 7.78 -5.91 10.42
CA VAL A 63 7.20 -4.91 9.52
C VAL A 63 7.46 -3.52 10.09
N THR A 64 8.36 -2.79 9.46
CA THR A 64 8.72 -1.42 9.86
C THR A 64 8.02 -0.34 9.05
N HIS A 65 7.36 -0.68 7.94
CA HIS A 65 6.70 0.28 7.07
C HIS A 65 5.18 0.16 7.13
N PHE A 66 4.53 1.27 7.51
CA PHE A 66 3.08 1.46 7.52
C PHE A 66 2.69 2.57 6.54
N ASP A 67 1.79 2.24 5.62
CA ASP A 67 1.42 3.12 4.52
C ASP A 67 -0.02 3.61 4.64
N LEU A 68 -0.17 4.92 4.73
CA LEU A 68 -1.43 5.65 4.86
C LEU A 68 -1.73 6.47 3.60
N ALA A 69 -2.88 7.12 3.61
CA ALA A 69 -3.23 8.25 2.76
C ALA A 69 -4.26 9.11 3.48
N ASN A 70 -4.31 10.40 3.10
CA ASN A 70 -5.22 11.36 3.71
C ASN A 70 -6.70 10.97 3.59
N ASN A 71 -7.09 10.21 2.55
CA ASN A 71 -8.44 9.74 2.29
C ASN A 71 -8.73 8.31 2.79
N TYR A 72 -7.78 7.64 3.47
CA TYR A 72 -8.01 6.29 3.98
C TYR A 72 -8.92 6.29 5.21
N GLY A 73 -9.74 5.25 5.32
CA GLY A 73 -10.70 5.08 6.42
C GLY A 73 -12.03 5.80 6.20
N GLY A 74 -12.27 6.35 5.00
CA GLY A 74 -13.60 6.82 4.59
C GLY A 74 -14.50 5.68 4.12
N THR A 75 -15.76 5.99 3.83
CA THR A 75 -16.72 5.10 3.18
C THR A 75 -16.26 4.65 1.78
N ALA A 76 -16.81 3.55 1.28
CA ALA A 76 -16.43 2.94 0.02
C ALA A 76 -16.47 3.88 -1.21
N PRO A 77 -15.64 3.65 -2.25
CA PRO A 77 -15.49 4.54 -3.41
C PRO A 77 -16.76 4.92 -4.17
N GLY A 78 -17.81 4.10 -4.15
CA GLY A 78 -19.09 4.41 -4.78
C GLY A 78 -19.96 5.43 -4.04
N GLU A 79 -19.63 5.78 -2.80
CA GLU A 79 -20.40 6.66 -1.91
C GLU A 79 -19.76 8.04 -1.72
N LEU A 80 -18.80 8.38 -2.56
CA LEU A 80 -17.98 9.59 -2.48
C LEU A 80 -18.78 10.91 -2.45
N LEU A 81 -19.95 10.96 -3.05
CA LEU A 81 -20.75 12.16 -3.20
C LEU A 81 -21.55 12.56 -1.94
N GLY A 82 -21.69 11.67 -0.95
CA GLY A 82 -22.41 11.92 0.31
C GLY A 82 -21.55 12.12 1.53
N LYS A 83 -20.23 12.06 1.41
CA LYS A 83 -19.28 11.92 2.53
C LYS A 83 -19.20 13.11 3.47
N TYR A 84 -19.45 14.30 2.97
CA TYR A 84 -19.41 15.51 3.79
C TYR A 84 -20.66 15.69 4.64
N ASP A 85 -21.75 15.02 4.28
CA ASP A 85 -23.06 15.14 4.97
C ASP A 85 -23.22 14.18 6.14
N GLN A 86 -22.42 13.13 6.25
CA GLN A 86 -22.60 12.06 7.26
C GLN A 86 -21.65 12.13 8.45
N GLY A 87 -20.81 13.15 8.55
CA GLY A 87 -19.96 13.37 9.73
C GLY A 87 -18.81 12.37 9.91
N GLU A 88 -18.62 11.43 8.99
CA GLU A 88 -17.45 10.55 8.99
C GLU A 88 -16.33 11.19 8.16
N PRO A 89 -15.30 11.73 8.81
CA PRO A 89 -14.24 12.41 8.08
C PRO A 89 -13.35 11.40 7.36
N TYR A 90 -13.00 11.70 6.12
CA TYR A 90 -11.81 11.15 5.51
C TYR A 90 -10.62 11.25 6.47
N GLY A 91 -9.74 10.24 6.42
CA GLY A 91 -8.54 10.22 7.23
C GLY A 91 -8.73 9.58 8.60
N SER A 92 -9.84 8.87 8.85
CA SER A 92 -10.01 8.12 10.11
C SER A 92 -8.90 7.07 10.30
N ALA A 93 -8.35 6.49 9.22
CA ALA A 93 -7.19 5.61 9.32
C ALA A 93 -5.95 6.33 9.90
N GLU A 94 -5.69 7.58 9.50
CA GLU A 94 -4.61 8.39 10.08
C GLU A 94 -4.87 8.73 11.55
N ILE A 95 -6.12 9.02 11.93
CA ILE A 95 -6.50 9.29 13.34
C ILE A 95 -6.29 8.04 14.20
N ASN A 96 -6.77 6.88 13.74
CA ASN A 96 -6.67 5.62 14.45
C ASN A 96 -5.22 5.15 14.58
N PHE A 97 -4.44 5.24 13.49
CA PHE A 97 -3.02 4.92 13.52
C PHE A 97 -2.25 5.87 14.45
N GLY A 98 -2.51 7.17 14.38
CA GLY A 98 -1.90 8.17 15.26
C GLY A 98 -2.19 7.90 16.73
N ARG A 99 -3.39 7.41 17.06
CA ARG A 99 -3.73 6.95 18.42
C ARG A 99 -2.88 5.75 18.83
N ILE A 100 -2.79 4.71 17.98
CA ILE A 100 -2.02 3.51 18.26
C ILE A 100 -0.52 3.84 18.37
N LEU A 101 -0.01 4.68 17.46
CA LEU A 101 1.39 5.13 17.49
C LEU A 101 1.71 5.82 18.81
N ARG A 102 0.88 6.75 19.25
CA ARG A 102 1.09 7.49 20.51
C ARG A 102 1.04 6.59 21.74
N GLU A 103 0.09 5.65 21.77
CA GLU A 103 -0.16 4.80 22.94
C GLU A 103 0.81 3.61 23.02
N ASP A 104 1.27 3.07 21.88
CA ASP A 104 1.99 1.81 21.82
C ASP A 104 3.40 1.92 21.19
N LEU A 105 3.53 2.66 20.07
CA LEU A 105 4.72 2.62 19.23
C LEU A 105 5.60 3.89 19.36
N ARG A 106 5.22 4.85 20.18
CA ARG A 106 6.00 6.10 20.37
C ARG A 106 7.48 5.85 20.71
N PRO A 107 7.83 4.88 21.58
CA PRO A 107 9.24 4.59 21.89
C PRO A 107 10.04 4.07 20.67
N TYR A 108 9.33 3.56 19.64
CA TYR A 108 9.90 2.94 18.45
C TYR A 108 9.77 3.80 17.19
N ARG A 109 9.40 5.10 17.32
CA ARG A 109 9.15 5.98 16.15
C ARG A 109 10.32 5.99 15.16
N ASP A 110 11.54 5.99 15.65
CA ASP A 110 12.75 6.05 14.81
C ASP A 110 13.11 4.71 14.15
N GLU A 111 12.43 3.63 14.53
CA GLU A 111 12.52 2.31 13.89
C GLU A 111 11.47 2.13 12.78
N LEU A 112 10.55 3.09 12.62
CA LEU A 112 9.42 3.01 11.70
C LEU A 112 9.59 3.91 10.49
N ILE A 113 9.14 3.43 9.35
CA ILE A 113 8.88 4.24 8.15
C ILE A 113 7.35 4.43 8.06
N ILE A 114 6.90 5.66 8.16
CA ILE A 114 5.49 6.01 8.10
C ILE A 114 5.27 6.88 6.88
N SER A 115 4.43 6.42 5.96
CA SER A 115 4.12 7.14 4.73
C SER A 115 2.66 7.60 4.68
N THR A 116 2.42 8.71 4.00
CA THR A 116 1.08 9.15 3.63
C THR A 116 1.07 9.78 2.25
N LYS A 117 -0.13 9.97 1.69
CA LYS A 117 -0.35 10.41 0.31
C LYS A 117 -1.47 11.42 0.25
N ALA A 118 -1.44 12.30 -0.76
CA ALA A 118 -2.54 13.19 -1.13
C ALA A 118 -2.69 13.26 -2.64
N GLY A 119 -3.94 13.48 -3.10
CA GLY A 119 -4.25 13.56 -4.54
C GLY A 119 -5.66 13.11 -4.89
N TRP A 120 -6.44 12.66 -3.90
CA TRP A 120 -7.86 12.36 -4.03
C TRP A 120 -8.69 13.41 -3.32
N ASP A 121 -9.99 13.45 -3.65
CA ASP A 121 -10.93 14.40 -3.07
C ASP A 121 -11.01 14.30 -1.54
N MET A 122 -10.92 15.44 -0.87
CA MET A 122 -10.90 15.54 0.59
C MET A 122 -11.93 16.52 1.15
N TRP A 123 -12.34 17.51 0.37
CA TRP A 123 -13.34 18.52 0.74
C TRP A 123 -13.99 19.09 -0.50
N PRO A 124 -15.22 19.65 -0.38
CA PRO A 124 -15.93 20.21 -1.51
C PRO A 124 -15.26 21.46 -2.09
N GLY A 125 -15.56 21.73 -3.35
CA GLY A 125 -15.11 22.92 -4.06
C GLY A 125 -13.84 22.70 -4.89
N PRO A 126 -13.30 23.75 -5.50
CA PRO A 126 -12.30 23.62 -6.57
C PRO A 126 -10.89 23.28 -6.09
N TYR A 127 -10.66 23.22 -4.77
CA TYR A 127 -9.32 23.04 -4.18
C TYR A 127 -9.20 21.76 -3.35
N GLY A 128 -10.22 20.92 -3.36
CA GLY A 128 -10.30 19.74 -2.49
C GLY A 128 -9.82 18.45 -3.13
N ASP A 129 -9.27 18.48 -4.36
CA ASP A 129 -8.89 17.28 -5.11
C ASP A 129 -7.64 17.55 -5.99
N TRP A 130 -7.06 16.45 -6.52
CA TRP A 130 -5.95 16.42 -7.47
C TRP A 130 -4.60 16.88 -6.91
N GLY A 131 -3.70 17.28 -7.82
CA GLY A 131 -2.28 17.49 -7.55
C GLY A 131 -1.84 18.94 -7.37
N SER A 132 -2.78 19.92 -7.22
CA SER A 132 -2.36 21.30 -7.02
C SER A 132 -1.51 21.46 -5.76
N ARG A 133 -0.54 22.37 -5.81
CA ARG A 133 0.29 22.71 -4.66
C ARG A 133 -0.52 23.06 -3.41
N LYS A 134 -1.64 23.79 -3.61
CA LYS A 134 -2.55 24.18 -2.54
C LYS A 134 -3.17 22.95 -1.87
N HIS A 135 -3.68 21.99 -2.67
CA HIS A 135 -4.31 20.76 -2.16
C HIS A 135 -3.31 19.89 -1.42
N LEU A 136 -2.15 19.63 -2.04
CA LEU A 136 -1.16 18.71 -1.47
C LEU A 136 -0.60 19.22 -0.13
N LEU A 137 -0.26 20.51 -0.04
CA LEU A 137 0.30 21.05 1.20
C LEU A 137 -0.75 21.16 2.32
N ALA A 138 -1.98 21.54 2.00
CA ALA A 138 -3.07 21.57 2.96
C ALA A 138 -3.39 20.14 3.48
N SER A 139 -3.38 19.15 2.59
CA SER A 139 -3.57 17.73 2.93
C SER A 139 -2.47 17.22 3.85
N LEU A 140 -1.21 17.51 3.55
CA LEU A 140 -0.08 17.14 4.40
C LEU A 140 -0.23 17.72 5.82
N ASP A 141 -0.57 19.01 5.94
CA ASP A 141 -0.77 19.65 7.24
C ASP A 141 -1.93 19.03 8.02
N GLN A 142 -3.00 18.58 7.33
CA GLN A 142 -4.10 17.85 7.95
C GLN A 142 -3.66 16.45 8.39
N SER A 143 -2.90 15.73 7.58
CA SER A 143 -2.38 14.39 7.88
C SER A 143 -1.46 14.41 9.11
N LEU A 144 -0.56 15.39 9.21
CA LEU A 144 0.27 15.59 10.40
C LEU A 144 -0.56 15.82 11.67
N ARG A 145 -1.63 16.66 11.58
CA ARG A 145 -2.54 16.86 12.72
C ARG A 145 -3.31 15.61 13.11
N ARG A 146 -3.80 14.81 12.14
CA ARG A 146 -4.55 13.58 12.41
C ARG A 146 -3.69 12.51 13.07
N THR A 147 -2.48 12.34 12.57
CA THR A 147 -1.54 11.34 13.12
C THR A 147 -0.85 11.79 14.41
N GLY A 148 -0.73 13.11 14.63
CA GLY A 148 0.06 13.69 15.71
C GLY A 148 1.56 13.54 15.50
N LEU A 149 2.01 13.36 14.25
CA LEU A 149 3.40 13.32 13.85
C LEU A 149 3.95 14.72 13.56
N ASP A 150 5.23 14.92 13.81
CA ASP A 150 5.96 16.13 13.41
C ASP A 150 6.36 16.06 11.92
N TYR A 151 6.61 14.86 11.41
CA TYR A 151 6.94 14.57 10.01
C TYR A 151 6.52 13.17 9.60
N PHE A 152 6.28 12.97 8.30
CA PHE A 152 6.21 11.66 7.67
C PHE A 152 7.59 11.26 7.11
N ASP A 153 7.88 9.97 7.10
CA ASP A 153 9.11 9.49 6.44
C ASP A 153 8.98 9.63 4.92
N ILE A 154 7.80 9.33 4.35
CA ILE A 154 7.53 9.48 2.93
C ILE A 154 6.20 10.20 2.70
N PHE A 155 6.22 11.24 1.87
CA PHE A 155 5.00 11.89 1.38
C PHE A 155 4.86 11.71 -0.13
N TYR A 156 3.73 11.15 -0.56
CA TYR A 156 3.47 10.83 -1.95
C TYR A 156 2.49 11.79 -2.63
N SER A 157 2.74 12.11 -3.91
CA SER A 157 1.67 12.42 -4.84
C SER A 157 0.93 11.11 -5.17
N HIS A 158 -0.35 11.00 -4.79
CA HIS A 158 -1.11 9.75 -4.80
C HIS A 158 -1.44 9.25 -6.21
N ARG A 159 -1.57 10.18 -7.15
CA ARG A 159 -1.84 9.92 -8.58
C ARG A 159 -1.38 11.08 -9.43
N PRO A 160 -1.10 10.88 -10.74
CA PRO A 160 -0.84 11.97 -11.66
C PRO A 160 -2.11 12.83 -11.82
N ASP A 161 -1.93 14.16 -11.84
CA ASP A 161 -2.99 15.11 -12.16
C ASP A 161 -2.87 15.50 -13.65
N PRO A 162 -3.92 15.28 -14.47
CA PRO A 162 -3.89 15.63 -15.89
C PRO A 162 -4.05 17.13 -16.15
N ARG A 163 -4.46 17.91 -15.15
CA ARG A 163 -4.81 19.35 -15.30
C ARG A 163 -3.79 20.29 -14.70
N THR A 164 -3.10 19.85 -13.63
CA THR A 164 -2.08 20.67 -12.96
C THR A 164 -0.72 20.47 -13.65
N PRO A 165 0.03 21.55 -13.94
CA PRO A 165 1.42 21.42 -14.39
C PRO A 165 2.22 20.55 -13.44
N LEU A 166 3.01 19.63 -14.01
CA LEU A 166 3.77 18.67 -13.21
C LEU A 166 4.75 19.36 -12.25
N GLU A 167 5.32 20.45 -12.68
CA GLU A 167 6.23 21.30 -11.90
C GLU A 167 5.56 21.83 -10.63
N GLU A 168 4.27 22.18 -10.70
CA GLU A 168 3.52 22.64 -9.54
C GLU A 168 3.33 21.52 -8.53
N THR A 169 2.90 20.33 -8.98
CA THR A 169 2.74 19.14 -8.13
C THR A 169 4.07 18.76 -7.49
N MET A 170 5.15 18.68 -8.27
CA MET A 170 6.49 18.35 -7.75
C MET A 170 7.03 19.42 -6.79
N SER A 171 6.68 20.71 -7.03
CA SER A 171 7.06 21.79 -6.10
C SER A 171 6.42 21.64 -4.72
N ALA A 172 5.21 21.06 -4.65
CA ALA A 172 4.59 20.73 -3.36
C ALA A 172 5.37 19.66 -2.60
N LEU A 173 5.77 18.57 -3.28
CA LEU A 173 6.60 17.52 -2.70
C LEU A 173 7.97 18.06 -2.27
N ALA A 174 8.61 18.87 -3.12
CA ALA A 174 9.89 19.50 -2.78
C ALA A 174 9.76 20.36 -1.52
N THR A 175 8.69 21.16 -1.42
CA THR A 175 8.43 21.97 -0.23
C THR A 175 8.17 21.12 1.01
N ALA A 176 7.45 20.01 0.91
CA ALA A 176 7.24 19.09 2.04
C ALA A 176 8.57 18.59 2.62
N VAL A 177 9.50 18.21 1.75
CA VAL A 177 10.83 17.73 2.15
C VAL A 177 11.70 18.89 2.70
N GLN A 178 11.80 19.98 1.97
CA GLN A 178 12.65 21.13 2.36
C GLN A 178 12.21 21.81 3.65
N SER A 179 10.91 21.74 3.98
CA SER A 179 10.37 22.25 5.24
C SER A 179 10.43 21.28 6.41
N GLY A 180 10.96 20.05 6.20
CA GLY A 180 11.06 19.02 7.23
C GLY A 180 9.75 18.33 7.60
N ARG A 181 8.64 18.55 6.85
CA ARG A 181 7.36 17.88 7.06
C ARG A 181 7.32 16.48 6.48
N ALA A 182 8.24 16.16 5.57
CA ALA A 182 8.54 14.82 5.10
C ALA A 182 10.05 14.64 4.98
N VAL A 183 10.54 13.40 5.20
CA VAL A 183 11.97 13.10 4.99
C VAL A 183 12.23 12.85 3.50
N TYR A 184 11.33 12.15 2.83
CA TYR A 184 11.43 11.78 1.43
C TYR A 184 10.15 12.09 0.65
N ALA A 185 10.32 12.33 -0.65
CA ALA A 185 9.23 12.43 -1.62
C ALA A 185 9.02 11.09 -2.33
N GLY A 186 7.77 10.73 -2.57
CA GLY A 186 7.35 9.60 -3.40
C GLY A 186 6.31 10.00 -4.44
N ILE A 187 6.14 9.16 -5.45
CA ILE A 187 5.07 9.29 -6.46
C ILE A 187 4.33 7.96 -6.59
N SER A 188 3.07 7.98 -7.00
CA SER A 188 2.25 6.78 -7.13
C SER A 188 1.44 6.79 -8.43
N GLN A 189 1.36 5.65 -9.12
CA GLN A 189 0.57 5.46 -10.36
C GLN A 189 1.01 6.34 -11.54
N TYR A 190 2.22 6.87 -11.54
CA TYR A 190 2.77 7.61 -12.67
C TYR A 190 3.30 6.64 -13.74
N PRO A 191 2.87 6.72 -15.02
CA PRO A 191 3.49 5.97 -16.11
C PRO A 191 4.98 6.28 -16.26
N ALA A 192 5.75 5.40 -16.89
CA ALA A 192 7.22 5.49 -16.96
C ALA A 192 7.72 6.86 -17.44
N GLU A 193 7.16 7.39 -18.54
CA GLU A 193 7.54 8.71 -19.06
C GLU A 193 7.25 9.83 -18.06
N ARG A 194 6.05 9.81 -17.46
CA ARG A 194 5.65 10.84 -16.49
C ARG A 194 6.46 10.76 -15.21
N SER A 195 6.83 9.53 -14.80
CA SER A 195 7.75 9.29 -13.67
C SER A 195 9.12 9.89 -13.94
N ALA A 196 9.70 9.65 -15.12
CA ALA A 196 11.00 10.21 -15.48
C ALA A 196 10.99 11.76 -15.47
N GLN A 197 9.91 12.38 -15.99
CA GLN A 197 9.70 13.82 -15.92
C GLN A 197 9.62 14.32 -14.47
N ALA A 198 8.81 13.68 -13.62
CA ALA A 198 8.65 14.04 -12.21
C ALA A 198 9.97 13.95 -11.44
N ILE A 199 10.73 12.88 -11.66
CA ILE A 199 12.05 12.64 -11.07
C ILE A 199 13.04 13.75 -11.47
N ALA A 200 13.08 14.11 -12.76
CA ALA A 200 13.94 15.18 -13.28
C ALA A 200 13.61 16.53 -12.63
N ILE A 201 12.32 16.87 -12.53
CA ILE A 201 11.85 18.12 -11.92
C ILE A 201 12.23 18.18 -10.43
N LEU A 202 11.97 17.09 -9.66
CA LEU A 202 12.35 17.05 -8.23
C LEU A 202 13.85 17.20 -8.03
N ARG A 203 14.67 16.56 -8.88
CA ARG A 203 16.13 16.71 -8.84
C ARG A 203 16.58 18.14 -9.11
N GLN A 204 15.95 18.84 -10.08
CA GLN A 204 16.20 20.25 -10.35
C GLN A 204 15.84 21.15 -9.16
N MET A 205 14.84 20.75 -8.38
CA MET A 205 14.45 21.43 -7.14
C MET A 205 15.30 21.03 -5.92
N GLY A 206 16.38 20.24 -6.11
CA GLY A 206 17.27 19.79 -5.04
C GLY A 206 16.71 18.67 -4.17
N VAL A 207 15.65 18.00 -4.62
CA VAL A 207 15.04 16.86 -3.90
C VAL A 207 15.20 15.59 -4.73
N ARG A 208 15.79 14.57 -4.11
CA ARG A 208 15.89 13.23 -4.70
C ARG A 208 14.67 12.42 -4.27
N PRO A 209 13.75 12.04 -5.18
CA PRO A 209 12.64 11.17 -4.82
C PRO A 209 13.15 9.79 -4.43
N LEU A 210 12.47 9.16 -3.46
CA LEU A 210 12.88 7.88 -2.88
C LEU A 210 12.29 6.70 -3.65
N ILE A 211 11.00 6.77 -3.97
CA ILE A 211 10.21 5.57 -4.25
C ILE A 211 9.01 5.88 -5.15
N HIS A 212 8.63 4.90 -5.95
CA HIS A 212 7.37 4.87 -6.70
C HIS A 212 6.45 3.77 -6.17
N GLN A 213 5.15 4.07 -6.07
CA GLN A 213 4.13 3.11 -5.62
C GLN A 213 3.10 2.85 -6.74
N PRO A 214 3.28 1.83 -7.59
CA PRO A 214 2.30 1.40 -8.60
C PRO A 214 1.44 0.24 -8.11
N SER A 215 0.29 -0.03 -8.79
CA SER A 215 -0.37 -1.32 -8.74
C SER A 215 0.45 -2.38 -9.46
N TYR A 216 0.49 -3.60 -8.90
CA TYR A 216 1.13 -4.75 -9.56
C TYR A 216 0.69 -6.05 -8.93
N SER A 217 0.31 -7.00 -9.77
CA SER A 217 -0.08 -8.36 -9.38
C SER A 217 0.11 -9.32 -10.55
N ILE A 218 -0.19 -10.60 -10.34
CA ILE A 218 -0.26 -11.59 -11.44
C ILE A 218 -1.22 -11.14 -12.55
N PHE A 219 -2.31 -10.44 -12.21
CA PHE A 219 -3.34 -10.00 -13.16
C PHE A 219 -3.16 -8.56 -13.66
N ASP A 220 -2.37 -7.75 -12.98
CA ASP A 220 -2.10 -6.36 -13.34
C ASP A 220 -0.60 -6.17 -13.53
N ARG A 221 -0.15 -6.10 -14.77
CA ARG A 221 1.28 -6.14 -15.15
C ARG A 221 1.74 -4.90 -15.93
N TRP A 222 0.95 -3.86 -15.91
CA TRP A 222 1.24 -2.64 -16.66
C TRP A 222 2.65 -2.07 -16.42
N VAL A 223 3.20 -2.25 -15.21
CA VAL A 223 4.54 -1.78 -14.84
C VAL A 223 5.66 -2.47 -15.62
N GLU A 224 5.42 -3.70 -16.10
CA GLU A 224 6.34 -4.44 -16.98
C GLU A 224 6.19 -3.93 -18.42
N ASP A 225 4.94 -3.80 -18.91
CA ASP A 225 4.61 -3.44 -20.29
C ASP A 225 4.98 -1.99 -20.61
N ASP A 226 4.78 -1.06 -19.65
CA ASP A 226 5.14 0.36 -19.76
C ASP A 226 6.65 0.62 -19.61
N GLY A 227 7.42 -0.39 -19.17
CA GLY A 227 8.85 -0.25 -18.89
C GLY A 227 9.16 0.55 -17.63
N LEU A 228 8.18 0.73 -16.74
CA LEU A 228 8.35 1.50 -15.52
C LEU A 228 9.45 0.96 -14.62
N LEU A 229 9.49 -0.36 -14.40
CA LEU A 229 10.49 -0.99 -13.52
C LEU A 229 11.93 -0.71 -13.99
N ALA A 230 12.17 -0.81 -15.30
CA ALA A 230 13.49 -0.50 -15.86
C ALA A 230 13.83 0.99 -15.75
N SER A 231 12.84 1.88 -15.86
CA SER A 231 13.02 3.32 -15.66
C SER A 231 13.39 3.65 -14.22
N LEU A 232 12.68 3.07 -13.25
CA LEU A 232 12.95 3.30 -11.82
C LEU A 232 14.34 2.79 -11.42
N GLU A 233 14.73 1.60 -11.88
CA GLU A 233 16.06 1.02 -11.65
C GLU A 233 17.17 1.95 -12.17
N ARG A 234 17.06 2.40 -13.43
CA ARG A 234 17.99 3.35 -14.05
C ARG A 234 18.09 4.66 -13.25
N ASP A 235 16.97 5.14 -12.73
CA ASP A 235 16.89 6.36 -11.94
C ASP A 235 17.25 6.17 -10.47
N GLY A 236 17.46 4.93 -10.03
CA GLY A 236 17.84 4.58 -8.67
C GLY A 236 16.73 4.80 -7.64
N LEU A 237 15.45 4.67 -8.05
CA LEU A 237 14.29 4.71 -7.17
C LEU A 237 13.90 3.30 -6.71
N GLY A 238 13.38 3.21 -5.47
CA GLY A 238 12.69 2.01 -5.02
C GLY A 238 11.31 1.87 -5.66
N CYS A 239 10.78 0.66 -5.62
CA CYS A 239 9.42 0.34 -6.06
C CYS A 239 8.69 -0.44 -4.96
N ILE A 240 7.60 0.11 -4.46
CA ILE A 240 6.68 -0.59 -3.56
C ILE A 240 5.36 -0.77 -4.27
N VAL A 241 4.83 -1.99 -4.30
CA VAL A 241 3.64 -2.26 -5.11
C VAL A 241 2.41 -2.51 -4.24
N PHE A 242 1.30 -1.88 -4.60
CA PHE A 242 0.01 -2.13 -3.94
C PHE A 242 -0.86 -3.10 -4.75
N SER A 243 -1.92 -3.61 -4.13
CA SER A 243 -2.83 -4.63 -4.69
C SER A 243 -2.14 -5.92 -5.18
N PRO A 244 -1.08 -6.43 -4.52
CA PRO A 244 -0.38 -7.64 -4.98
C PRO A 244 -1.25 -8.89 -4.98
N LEU A 245 -2.36 -8.88 -4.25
CA LEU A 245 -3.37 -9.93 -4.20
C LEU A 245 -4.60 -9.64 -5.09
N ALA A 246 -4.49 -8.70 -6.04
CA ALA A 246 -5.58 -8.34 -6.95
C ALA A 246 -6.91 -8.15 -6.21
N GLN A 247 -6.92 -7.27 -5.20
CA GLN A 247 -8.08 -6.95 -4.37
C GLN A 247 -8.69 -8.15 -3.62
N GLY A 248 -7.92 -9.23 -3.45
CA GLY A 248 -8.31 -10.45 -2.77
C GLY A 248 -8.70 -11.61 -3.71
N LEU A 249 -8.67 -11.41 -5.03
CA LEU A 249 -8.87 -12.48 -6.02
C LEU A 249 -7.81 -13.58 -5.88
N LEU A 250 -6.56 -13.21 -5.67
CA LEU A 250 -5.43 -14.13 -5.48
C LEU A 250 -5.35 -14.67 -4.04
N THR A 251 -6.52 -15.04 -3.50
CA THR A 251 -6.67 -15.73 -2.21
C THR A 251 -7.66 -16.89 -2.36
N SER A 252 -7.76 -17.76 -1.35
CA SER A 252 -8.75 -18.84 -1.36
C SER A 252 -10.21 -18.36 -1.24
N ARG A 253 -10.43 -17.08 -0.96
CA ARG A 253 -11.75 -16.50 -0.62
C ARG A 253 -12.82 -16.73 -1.67
N TYR A 254 -12.46 -16.71 -2.96
CA TYR A 254 -13.41 -16.77 -4.08
C TYR A 254 -13.42 -18.11 -4.83
N LEU A 255 -12.66 -19.10 -4.38
CA LEU A 255 -12.55 -20.41 -5.05
C LEU A 255 -13.88 -21.20 -5.01
N ASP A 256 -14.66 -21.03 -3.93
CA ASP A 256 -15.92 -21.76 -3.70
C ASP A 256 -17.18 -20.86 -3.79
N GLY A 257 -17.02 -19.65 -4.35
CA GLY A 257 -18.10 -18.69 -4.51
C GLY A 257 -17.81 -17.34 -3.88
N ILE A 258 -18.81 -16.46 -3.79
CA ILE A 258 -18.68 -15.11 -3.27
C ILE A 258 -19.17 -15.08 -1.81
N PRO A 259 -18.28 -14.97 -0.82
CA PRO A 259 -18.70 -14.94 0.59
C PRO A 259 -19.44 -13.63 0.90
N PRO A 260 -20.47 -13.68 1.78
CA PRO A 260 -21.11 -12.48 2.30
C PRO A 260 -20.10 -11.53 2.96
N GLY A 261 -20.24 -10.23 2.71
CA GLY A 261 -19.34 -9.21 3.26
C GLY A 261 -17.96 -9.12 2.57
N SER A 262 -17.72 -9.89 1.51
CA SER A 262 -16.54 -9.74 0.65
C SER A 262 -16.65 -8.50 -0.23
N ARG A 263 -15.54 -8.04 -0.83
CA ARG A 263 -15.54 -6.91 -1.77
C ARG A 263 -16.48 -7.13 -2.94
N ALA A 264 -16.45 -8.33 -3.54
CA ALA A 264 -17.33 -8.69 -4.65
C ALA A 264 -18.82 -8.73 -4.25
N SER A 265 -19.16 -9.04 -2.99
CA SER A 265 -20.56 -9.04 -2.53
C SER A 265 -21.07 -7.63 -2.24
N ARG A 266 -20.19 -6.65 -2.04
CA ARG A 266 -20.54 -5.23 -1.79
C ARG A 266 -20.48 -4.38 -3.05
N ALA A 267 -20.06 -4.98 -4.19
CA ALA A 267 -19.77 -4.26 -5.44
C ALA A 267 -18.88 -3.00 -5.22
N ASP A 268 -17.84 -3.20 -4.44
CA ASP A 268 -16.86 -2.17 -4.09
C ASP A 268 -15.84 -2.01 -5.24
N SER A 269 -14.57 -2.24 -5.00
CA SER A 269 -13.49 -2.26 -6.00
C SER A 269 -13.42 -3.56 -6.82
N LEU A 270 -14.24 -4.55 -6.51
CA LEU A 270 -14.43 -5.82 -7.21
C LEU A 270 -15.92 -6.10 -7.27
N SER A 271 -16.44 -6.52 -8.43
CA SER A 271 -17.84 -6.87 -8.61
C SER A 271 -18.06 -8.38 -8.71
N ALA A 272 -19.30 -8.84 -8.52
CA ALA A 272 -19.66 -10.23 -8.73
C ALA A 272 -19.51 -10.65 -10.20
N ASP A 273 -19.67 -9.70 -11.13
CA ASP A 273 -19.57 -9.92 -12.57
C ASP A 273 -18.12 -10.21 -13.02
N ASP A 274 -17.13 -9.79 -12.24
CA ASP A 274 -15.71 -10.10 -12.47
C ASP A 274 -15.39 -11.57 -12.17
N LEU A 275 -16.23 -12.25 -11.38
CA LEU A 275 -16.04 -13.63 -10.94
C LEU A 275 -16.79 -14.64 -11.82
N THR A 276 -16.55 -14.58 -13.12
CA THR A 276 -17.11 -15.56 -14.06
C THR A 276 -16.61 -16.99 -13.78
N PRO A 277 -17.34 -18.05 -14.21
CA PRO A 277 -16.85 -19.42 -14.07
C PRO A 277 -15.46 -19.64 -14.69
N ALA A 278 -15.13 -18.94 -15.76
CA ALA A 278 -13.80 -18.99 -16.41
C ALA A 278 -12.72 -18.41 -15.48
N VAL A 279 -12.96 -17.24 -14.91
CA VAL A 279 -12.06 -16.60 -13.94
C VAL A 279 -11.83 -17.50 -12.74
N VAL A 280 -12.90 -18.04 -12.14
CA VAL A 280 -12.78 -18.98 -11.01
C VAL A 280 -12.01 -20.25 -11.41
N GLY A 281 -12.15 -20.72 -12.65
CA GLY A 281 -11.35 -21.82 -13.19
C GLY A 281 -9.85 -21.51 -13.20
N HIS A 282 -9.45 -20.30 -13.63
CA HIS A 282 -8.06 -19.85 -13.59
C HIS A 282 -7.55 -19.68 -12.16
N LEU A 283 -8.36 -19.13 -11.25
CA LEU A 283 -7.99 -19.02 -9.83
C LEU A 283 -7.73 -20.39 -9.19
N ARG A 284 -8.56 -21.40 -9.51
CA ARG A 284 -8.34 -22.78 -9.03
C ARG A 284 -7.08 -23.41 -9.60
N ALA A 285 -6.77 -23.17 -10.86
CA ALA A 285 -5.52 -23.64 -11.46
C ALA A 285 -4.29 -22.99 -10.80
N LEU A 286 -4.31 -21.69 -10.57
CA LEU A 286 -3.26 -20.99 -9.82
C LEU A 286 -3.15 -21.49 -8.37
N ALA A 287 -4.27 -21.80 -7.72
CA ALA A 287 -4.26 -22.41 -6.38
C ALA A 287 -3.65 -23.83 -6.39
N GLY A 288 -3.85 -24.58 -7.47
CA GLY A 288 -3.17 -25.88 -7.69
C GLY A 288 -1.65 -25.73 -7.73
N ILE A 289 -1.13 -24.79 -8.55
CA ILE A 289 0.31 -24.50 -8.61
C ILE A 289 0.85 -24.09 -7.23
N ALA A 290 0.11 -23.22 -6.51
CA ALA A 290 0.50 -22.81 -5.15
C ALA A 290 0.58 -24.02 -4.20
N SER A 291 -0.40 -24.94 -4.27
CA SER A 291 -0.44 -26.14 -3.44
C SER A 291 0.75 -27.07 -3.69
N GLU A 292 1.14 -27.25 -4.97
CA GLU A 292 2.34 -28.03 -5.33
C GLU A 292 3.62 -27.41 -4.79
N ARG A 293 3.66 -26.09 -4.62
CA ARG A 293 4.76 -25.36 -3.98
C ARG A 293 4.69 -25.37 -2.45
N GLY A 294 3.68 -26.02 -1.83
CA GLY A 294 3.45 -25.95 -0.39
C GLY A 294 3.04 -24.55 0.11
N GLN A 295 2.45 -23.73 -0.75
CA GLN A 295 2.02 -22.36 -0.47
C GLN A 295 0.50 -22.22 -0.58
N THR A 296 -0.07 -21.25 0.11
CA THR A 296 -1.42 -20.77 -0.24
C THR A 296 -1.35 -19.91 -1.51
N LEU A 297 -2.49 -19.72 -2.19
CA LEU A 297 -2.54 -18.85 -3.37
C LEU A 297 -2.05 -17.42 -3.05
N ALA A 298 -2.39 -16.89 -1.88
CA ALA A 298 -1.92 -15.58 -1.44
C ALA A 298 -0.38 -15.54 -1.26
N GLN A 299 0.19 -16.57 -0.65
CA GLN A 299 1.63 -16.68 -0.47
C GLN A 299 2.35 -16.77 -1.81
N MET A 300 1.86 -17.60 -2.73
CA MET A 300 2.43 -17.71 -4.08
C MET A 300 2.35 -16.38 -4.82
N ALA A 301 1.21 -15.68 -4.77
CA ALA A 301 1.04 -14.39 -5.45
C ALA A 301 2.00 -13.32 -4.90
N LEU A 302 2.20 -13.26 -3.60
CA LEU A 302 3.17 -12.36 -2.97
C LEU A 302 4.61 -12.74 -3.34
N SER A 303 4.96 -14.03 -3.30
CA SER A 303 6.27 -14.53 -3.72
C SER A 303 6.54 -14.19 -5.19
N TRP A 304 5.49 -14.32 -6.04
CA TRP A 304 5.59 -14.01 -7.47
C TRP A 304 5.88 -12.51 -7.71
N VAL A 305 5.18 -11.62 -7.03
CA VAL A 305 5.45 -10.18 -7.09
C VAL A 305 6.87 -9.87 -6.63
N LEU A 306 7.30 -10.47 -5.52
CA LEU A 306 8.61 -10.25 -4.92
C LEU A 306 9.77 -10.97 -5.64
N ARG A 307 9.49 -11.81 -6.67
CA ARG A 307 10.53 -12.48 -7.46
C ARG A 307 11.43 -11.49 -8.20
N ASP A 308 10.86 -10.37 -8.61
CA ASP A 308 11.61 -9.29 -9.26
C ASP A 308 12.35 -8.46 -8.21
N GLN A 309 13.68 -8.41 -8.34
CA GLN A 309 14.53 -7.70 -7.39
C GLN A 309 14.36 -6.18 -7.43
N ARG A 310 13.76 -5.64 -8.51
CA ARG A 310 13.41 -4.22 -8.62
C ARG A 310 12.24 -3.83 -7.73
N ILE A 311 11.43 -4.80 -7.31
CA ILE A 311 10.37 -4.59 -6.31
C ILE A 311 10.99 -4.60 -4.93
N THR A 312 10.99 -3.46 -4.26
CA THR A 312 11.53 -3.29 -2.91
C THR A 312 10.62 -3.96 -1.87
N SER A 313 9.31 -3.74 -2.00
CA SER A 313 8.31 -4.22 -1.02
C SER A 313 6.96 -4.45 -1.68
N ALA A 314 6.20 -5.43 -1.17
CA ALA A 314 4.79 -5.62 -1.48
C ALA A 314 3.92 -5.07 -0.35
N LEU A 315 3.01 -4.16 -0.68
CA LEU A 315 2.11 -3.53 0.27
C LEU A 315 0.82 -4.35 0.39
N ILE A 316 0.58 -4.93 1.55
CA ILE A 316 -0.61 -5.74 1.81
C ILE A 316 -1.62 -5.03 2.70
N GLY A 317 -2.90 -5.20 2.40
CA GLY A 317 -4.00 -4.91 3.31
C GLY A 317 -4.42 -6.18 4.04
N VAL A 318 -4.59 -6.11 5.35
CA VAL A 318 -5.00 -7.25 6.18
C VAL A 318 -6.16 -6.89 7.10
N SER A 319 -7.02 -7.85 7.40
CA SER A 319 -8.19 -7.69 8.28
C SER A 319 -8.06 -8.44 9.61
N SER A 320 -7.01 -9.26 9.78
CA SER A 320 -6.74 -10.01 11.01
C SER A 320 -5.26 -10.32 11.17
N VAL A 321 -4.85 -10.62 12.40
CA VAL A 321 -3.51 -11.09 12.74
C VAL A 321 -3.18 -12.39 11.99
N ALA A 322 -4.12 -13.34 11.94
CA ALA A 322 -3.90 -14.61 11.24
C ALA A 322 -3.61 -14.40 9.73
N GLN A 323 -4.32 -13.48 9.07
CA GLN A 323 -4.06 -13.14 7.67
C GLN A 323 -2.70 -12.46 7.48
N LEU A 324 -2.31 -11.59 8.43
CA LEU A 324 -0.97 -10.99 8.42
C LEU A 324 0.12 -12.06 8.49
N GLU A 325 0.03 -12.96 9.48
CA GLU A 325 1.01 -14.04 9.68
C GLU A 325 1.06 -15.01 8.49
N GLU A 326 -0.10 -15.30 7.88
CA GLU A 326 -0.16 -16.11 6.67
C GLU A 326 0.60 -15.45 5.52
N ASN A 327 0.33 -14.15 5.27
CA ASN A 327 0.95 -13.42 4.17
C ASN A 327 2.47 -13.26 4.36
N LEU A 328 2.94 -13.03 5.59
CA LEU A 328 4.37 -12.86 5.86
C LEU A 328 5.18 -14.14 5.57
N ARG A 329 4.58 -15.32 5.66
CA ARG A 329 5.25 -16.58 5.27
C ARG A 329 5.62 -16.66 3.78
N ALA A 330 5.07 -15.79 2.93
CA ALA A 330 5.46 -15.69 1.52
C ALA A 330 6.95 -15.39 1.32
N ILE A 331 7.60 -14.70 2.27
CA ILE A 331 9.01 -14.30 2.20
C ILE A 331 9.94 -15.52 2.14
N ALA A 332 9.56 -16.61 2.81
CA ALA A 332 10.34 -17.86 2.86
C ALA A 332 10.10 -18.77 1.64
N GLY A 333 9.31 -18.34 0.65
CA GLY A 333 8.98 -19.13 -0.53
C GLY A 333 10.21 -19.46 -1.39
N ALA A 334 10.25 -20.68 -1.93
CA ALA A 334 11.29 -21.07 -2.89
C ALA A 334 11.20 -20.27 -4.19
N ALA A 335 12.32 -20.12 -4.90
CA ALA A 335 12.34 -19.52 -6.23
C ALA A 335 11.41 -20.28 -7.19
N PHE A 336 10.85 -19.56 -8.16
CA PHE A 336 10.01 -20.16 -9.19
C PHE A 336 10.86 -20.85 -10.23
N THR A 337 10.41 -22.00 -10.71
CA THR A 337 10.94 -22.65 -11.90
C THR A 337 10.41 -21.95 -13.17
N ALA A 338 11.06 -22.19 -14.31
CA ALA A 338 10.57 -21.67 -15.59
C ALA A 338 9.19 -22.22 -15.96
N ASP A 339 8.92 -23.50 -15.65
CA ASP A 339 7.64 -24.15 -15.94
C ASP A 339 6.51 -23.57 -15.08
N GLU A 340 6.76 -23.31 -13.79
CA GLU A 340 5.79 -22.63 -12.90
C GLU A 340 5.47 -21.22 -13.40
N LEU A 341 6.48 -20.44 -13.80
CA LEU A 341 6.27 -19.10 -14.34
C LEU A 341 5.46 -19.14 -15.63
N ALA A 342 5.75 -20.09 -16.54
CA ALA A 342 5.00 -20.26 -17.78
C ALA A 342 3.53 -20.66 -17.52
N ALA A 343 3.29 -21.55 -16.55
CA ALA A 343 1.92 -21.94 -16.16
C ALA A 343 1.15 -20.78 -15.53
N ILE A 344 1.79 -19.99 -14.66
CA ILE A 344 1.19 -18.78 -14.07
C ILE A 344 0.84 -17.78 -15.19
N GLU A 345 1.75 -17.56 -16.15
CA GLU A 345 1.53 -16.68 -17.29
C GLU A 345 0.32 -17.08 -18.14
N ASP A 346 0.20 -18.38 -18.48
CA ASP A 346 -0.92 -18.88 -19.28
C ASP A 346 -2.26 -18.63 -18.58
N HIS A 347 -2.33 -18.81 -17.27
CA HIS A 347 -3.56 -18.55 -16.50
C HIS A 347 -3.84 -17.06 -16.31
N SER A 348 -2.83 -16.22 -16.14
CA SER A 348 -3.00 -14.76 -15.95
C SER A 348 -3.48 -14.11 -17.25
N ALA A 349 -2.87 -14.43 -18.39
CA ALA A 349 -3.22 -13.85 -19.68
C ALA A 349 -4.65 -14.20 -20.12
N ARG A 350 -5.13 -15.39 -19.76
CA ARG A 350 -6.49 -15.86 -20.12
C ARG A 350 -7.59 -15.42 -19.17
N ALA A 351 -7.24 -14.98 -17.98
CA ALA A 351 -8.24 -14.56 -17.00
C ALA A 351 -9.00 -13.31 -17.44
N GLY A 352 -8.37 -12.43 -18.25
CA GLY A 352 -9.02 -11.24 -18.82
C GLY A 352 -9.55 -10.27 -17.76
N ILE A 353 -8.98 -10.31 -16.55
CA ILE A 353 -9.40 -9.48 -15.43
C ILE A 353 -8.70 -8.11 -15.55
N ALA A 354 -9.50 -7.06 -15.75
CA ALA A 354 -9.02 -5.69 -15.54
C ALA A 354 -9.16 -5.38 -14.03
N VAL A 355 -8.05 -5.29 -13.33
CA VAL A 355 -8.02 -4.80 -11.94
C VAL A 355 -7.68 -3.32 -12.00
N GLU A 356 -8.72 -2.45 -11.83
CA GLU A 356 -8.53 -1.01 -11.72
C GLU A 356 -8.03 -0.57 -10.32
#